data_37426d98373f4075ad3f52908af72cd4
#
_entry.id   37426d98373f4075ad3f52908af72cd4
#
_cell.length_a   1.000
_cell.length_b   1.000
_cell.length_c   1.000
_cell.angle_alpha   90.00
_cell.angle_beta   90.00
_cell.angle_gamma   90.00
#
_symmetry.space_group_name_H-M   'P 1'
#
loop_
_entity.id
_entity.type
_entity.pdbx_description
1 polymer ?
#
loop_
_entity_poly.entity_id
_entity_poly.type
_entity_poly.pdbx_seq_one_letter_code
_entity_poly.pdbx_strand_id
1 'polypeptide(L)'
;VLLAAGNGVAQQNYSKSEGLLQYVDPYIGSGYHGHIFVGTSVPYGMVQLGPTNIHKGWDWCSGYHYSDSILIGFSHTHLSGTGCTDLCDILIMPLNEIRTPRGNQDDIRDGYASRYSHANEIRPEYYSLLLDRYNIKAELTATDRVGFHRYTYPEGKPASILIDLREGNGSNAYDSYIRKVDDYTVEGYRYVRGWSPSRKVYFVLKSDKKIEQFTAYDDNTPQPWDQLKVASVKSVLTFGNVKEVKIKVALSSVSCDNAAMNLQSELTHWDFDKVVDMSADRWNKQLEKMTVETDDEASKRVFY
;
A
#
# COMPACT_ATOMS: atom_id res chain seq x y z
N VAL A 1 29.97 -8.59 -39.13
CA VAL A 1 30.02 -8.70 -37.67
C VAL A 1 28.66 -8.25 -37.16
N LEU A 2 27.78 -9.21 -36.87
CA LEU A 2 26.48 -8.97 -36.22
C LEU A 2 26.70 -8.98 -34.69
N LEU A 3 26.48 -7.86 -34.07
CA LEU A 3 26.35 -7.75 -32.61
C LEU A 3 24.91 -8.14 -32.23
N ALA A 4 24.75 -9.30 -31.65
CA ALA A 4 23.52 -9.70 -31.00
C ALA A 4 23.40 -8.93 -29.67
N ALA A 5 22.45 -7.99 -29.58
CA ALA A 5 22.05 -7.37 -28.33
C ALA A 5 21.25 -8.43 -27.53
N GLY A 6 21.90 -9.04 -26.56
CA GLY A 6 21.24 -9.89 -25.59
C GLY A 6 20.36 -9.04 -24.69
N ASN A 7 19.03 -9.22 -24.78
CA ASN A 7 18.09 -8.75 -23.79
C ASN A 7 18.33 -9.55 -22.49
N GLY A 8 19.16 -8.99 -21.60
CA GLY A 8 19.29 -9.49 -20.25
C GLY A 8 18.01 -9.17 -19.49
N VAL A 9 17.14 -10.15 -19.35
CA VAL A 9 16.11 -10.15 -18.32
C VAL A 9 16.87 -10.09 -17.00
N ALA A 10 16.75 -8.99 -16.27
CA ALA A 10 17.34 -8.86 -14.95
C ALA A 10 16.80 -10.00 -14.08
N GLN A 11 17.66 -10.91 -13.69
CA GLN A 11 17.33 -12.02 -12.81
C GLN A 11 17.02 -11.37 -11.45
N GLN A 12 15.72 -11.30 -11.11
CA GLN A 12 15.27 -10.83 -9.81
C GLN A 12 15.84 -11.79 -8.75
N ASN A 13 16.70 -11.28 -7.88
CA ASN A 13 17.16 -11.98 -6.71
C ASN A 13 16.00 -12.07 -5.71
N TYR A 14 15.16 -13.08 -5.85
CA TYR A 14 14.19 -13.44 -4.83
C TYR A 14 14.96 -13.94 -3.61
N SER A 15 14.88 -13.23 -2.49
CA SER A 15 15.28 -13.82 -1.22
C SER A 15 14.38 -15.05 -1.02
N LYS A 16 14.98 -16.17 -0.60
CA LYS A 16 14.30 -17.47 -0.57
C LYS A 16 13.04 -17.43 0.27
N SER A 17 11.86 -17.34 -0.36
CA SER A 17 10.66 -17.86 0.25
C SER A 17 10.81 -19.38 0.36
N GLU A 18 10.59 -19.93 1.54
CA GLU A 18 10.63 -21.38 1.77
C GLU A 18 9.26 -21.99 1.41
N GLY A 19 9.26 -23.27 1.08
CA GLY A 19 8.02 -24.00 0.77
C GLY A 19 7.43 -23.65 -0.60
N LEU A 20 6.12 -23.70 -0.72
CA LEU A 20 5.40 -23.50 -1.99
C LEU A 20 5.34 -22.03 -2.42
N LEU A 21 5.54 -21.08 -1.49
CA LEU A 21 5.61 -19.65 -1.79
C LEU A 21 6.68 -19.31 -2.84
N GLN A 22 7.74 -20.09 -2.97
CA GLN A 22 8.77 -19.85 -3.98
C GLN A 22 8.23 -19.92 -5.43
N TYR A 23 7.08 -20.55 -5.64
CA TYR A 23 6.44 -20.69 -6.96
C TYR A 23 5.41 -19.58 -7.23
N VAL A 24 4.97 -18.85 -6.22
CA VAL A 24 3.97 -17.77 -6.37
C VAL A 24 4.62 -16.55 -7.01
N ASP A 25 4.11 -16.12 -8.16
CA ASP A 25 4.49 -14.88 -8.82
C ASP A 25 3.33 -13.88 -8.78
N PRO A 26 3.34 -12.91 -7.85
CA PRO A 26 2.25 -11.94 -7.70
C PRO A 26 2.09 -10.98 -8.90
N TYR A 27 2.99 -10.99 -9.88
CA TYR A 27 2.84 -10.20 -11.10
C TYR A 27 1.97 -10.89 -12.16
N ILE A 28 1.72 -12.19 -12.05
CA ILE A 28 0.87 -12.90 -13.00
C ILE A 28 -0.53 -12.26 -12.99
N GLY A 29 -0.98 -11.81 -14.16
CA GLY A 29 -2.27 -11.13 -14.33
C GLY A 29 -2.31 -9.65 -13.98
N SER A 30 -1.18 -9.02 -13.62
CA SER A 30 -1.14 -7.60 -13.28
C SER A 30 -0.94 -6.67 -14.49
N GLY A 31 -0.71 -7.22 -15.68
CA GLY A 31 -0.62 -6.48 -16.95
C GLY A 31 -1.76 -6.80 -17.91
N TYR A 32 -1.81 -6.10 -19.05
CA TYR A 32 -2.90 -6.20 -20.03
C TYR A 32 -4.27 -6.05 -19.33
N HIS A 33 -5.19 -6.97 -19.59
CA HIS A 33 -6.56 -7.00 -19.04
C HIS A 33 -6.69 -7.97 -17.86
N GLY A 34 -5.60 -8.24 -17.13
CA GLY A 34 -5.61 -9.21 -16.02
C GLY A 34 -6.28 -8.68 -14.75
N HIS A 35 -6.13 -7.40 -14.45
CA HIS A 35 -6.75 -6.69 -13.31
C HIS A 35 -6.45 -7.32 -11.94
N ILE A 36 -5.26 -7.86 -11.75
CA ILE A 36 -4.85 -8.49 -10.50
C ILE A 36 -4.16 -7.47 -9.60
N PHE A 37 -4.52 -7.49 -8.33
CA PHE A 37 -3.88 -6.73 -7.27
C PHE A 37 -2.40 -7.12 -7.13
N VAL A 38 -1.55 -6.14 -6.95
CA VAL A 38 -0.12 -6.29 -6.62
C VAL A 38 0.14 -5.72 -5.23
N GLY A 39 0.77 -6.50 -4.36
CA GLY A 39 1.05 -6.09 -2.98
C GLY A 39 1.07 -7.27 -2.04
N THR A 40 0.87 -7.02 -0.77
CA THR A 40 0.90 -8.02 0.29
C THR A 40 -0.45 -8.18 0.98
N SER A 41 -0.77 -9.41 1.34
CA SER A 41 -1.96 -9.78 2.10
C SER A 41 -1.73 -11.11 2.82
N VAL A 42 -2.65 -11.47 3.71
CA VAL A 42 -2.73 -12.84 4.22
C VAL A 42 -3.93 -13.56 3.56
N PRO A 43 -3.94 -14.90 3.50
CA PRO A 43 -5.07 -15.64 2.97
C PRO A 43 -6.40 -15.20 3.61
N TYR A 44 -7.32 -14.72 2.76
CA TYR A 44 -8.67 -14.25 3.14
C TYR A 44 -8.70 -12.99 4.02
N GLY A 45 -7.59 -12.26 4.14
CA GLY A 45 -7.52 -11.01 4.88
C GLY A 45 -8.35 -9.89 4.23
N MET A 46 -8.85 -8.97 5.04
CA MET A 46 -9.51 -7.74 4.59
C MET A 46 -8.50 -6.77 3.98
N VAL A 47 -7.29 -6.71 4.54
CA VAL A 47 -6.23 -5.82 4.07
C VAL A 47 -5.53 -6.45 2.86
N GLN A 48 -5.50 -5.68 1.78
CA GLN A 48 -4.73 -5.91 0.56
C GLN A 48 -3.87 -4.67 0.35
N LEU A 49 -2.66 -4.71 0.92
CA LEU A 49 -1.77 -3.56 0.99
C LEU A 49 -0.81 -3.55 -0.18
N GLY A 50 -0.89 -2.53 -1.02
CA GLY A 50 -0.06 -2.46 -2.21
C GLY A 50 0.03 -1.10 -2.85
N PRO A 51 0.87 -0.97 -3.89
CA PRO A 51 1.02 0.26 -4.65
C PRO A 51 -0.27 0.61 -5.38
N THR A 52 -0.54 1.92 -5.44
CA THR A 52 -1.66 2.47 -6.19
C THR A 52 -1.12 3.43 -7.25
N ASN A 53 -1.45 3.14 -8.51
CA ASN A 53 -1.10 3.99 -9.63
C ASN A 53 -2.16 5.10 -9.82
N ILE A 54 -1.84 6.11 -10.63
CA ILE A 54 -2.85 7.06 -11.11
C ILE A 54 -3.79 6.32 -12.07
N HIS A 55 -5.10 6.36 -11.79
CA HIS A 55 -6.09 5.70 -12.65
C HIS A 55 -6.04 6.25 -14.09
N LYS A 56 -5.88 5.35 -15.07
CA LYS A 56 -5.77 5.68 -16.50
C LYS A 56 -6.80 4.97 -17.38
N GLY A 57 -7.82 4.37 -16.78
CA GLY A 57 -8.86 3.66 -17.51
C GLY A 57 -9.07 2.22 -17.02
N TRP A 58 -9.74 1.42 -17.84
CA TRP A 58 -10.25 0.11 -17.48
C TRP A 58 -9.15 -0.87 -16.99
N ASP A 59 -7.98 -0.88 -17.61
CA ASP A 59 -6.88 -1.78 -17.22
C ASP A 59 -6.29 -1.47 -15.83
N TRP A 60 -6.59 -0.30 -15.26
CA TRP A 60 -6.23 0.08 -13.89
C TRP A 60 -7.29 -0.27 -12.85
N CYS A 61 -8.24 -1.19 -13.15
CA CYS A 61 -9.33 -1.56 -12.25
C CYS A 61 -8.87 -2.04 -10.87
N SER A 62 -7.73 -2.74 -10.79
CA SER A 62 -7.17 -3.19 -9.51
C SER A 62 -6.44 -2.09 -8.73
N GLY A 63 -6.30 -0.88 -9.28
CA GLY A 63 -5.49 0.21 -8.73
C GLY A 63 -4.01 0.11 -9.10
N TYR A 64 -3.60 -0.93 -9.80
CA TYR A 64 -2.25 -1.16 -10.29
C TYR A 64 -2.27 -1.68 -11.73
N HIS A 65 -1.26 -1.30 -12.52
CA HIS A 65 -0.99 -1.92 -13.82
C HIS A 65 0.52 -2.06 -14.03
N TYR A 66 0.98 -3.25 -14.45
CA TYR A 66 2.40 -3.57 -14.58
C TYR A 66 3.18 -2.62 -15.50
N SER A 67 2.56 -2.07 -16.54
CA SER A 67 3.22 -1.11 -17.44
C SER A 67 3.41 0.28 -16.85
N ASP A 68 2.82 0.58 -15.67
CA ASP A 68 2.92 1.89 -15.04
C ASP A 68 4.18 1.99 -14.17
N SER A 69 4.83 3.15 -14.21
CA SER A 69 6.00 3.47 -13.40
C SER A 69 5.76 4.63 -12.44
N ILE A 70 4.49 5.05 -12.26
CA ILE A 70 4.11 6.15 -11.39
C ILE A 70 3.13 5.61 -10.33
N LEU A 71 3.43 5.86 -9.07
CA LEU A 71 2.50 5.56 -7.98
C LEU A 71 2.19 6.82 -7.16
N ILE A 72 1.00 6.82 -6.58
CA ILE A 72 0.51 7.87 -5.67
C ILE A 72 0.57 7.46 -4.20
N GLY A 73 0.97 6.24 -3.90
CA GLY A 73 1.11 5.74 -2.54
C GLY A 73 0.68 4.28 -2.42
N PHE A 74 0.42 3.88 -1.19
CA PHE A 74 0.03 2.51 -0.81
C PHE A 74 -1.36 2.53 -0.21
N SER A 75 -2.31 1.86 -0.86
CA SER A 75 -3.68 1.68 -0.37
C SER A 75 -3.85 0.34 0.34
N HIS A 76 -4.86 0.26 1.20
CA HIS A 76 -5.10 -0.91 2.07
C HIS A 76 -6.20 -1.84 1.56
N THR A 77 -6.90 -1.44 0.52
CA THR A 77 -7.93 -2.26 -0.13
C THR A 77 -7.79 -2.19 -1.64
N HIS A 78 -7.92 -3.33 -2.33
CA HIS A 78 -7.86 -3.42 -3.78
C HIS A 78 -8.90 -4.42 -4.28
N LEU A 79 -9.46 -4.18 -5.47
CA LEU A 79 -10.17 -5.22 -6.22
C LEU A 79 -9.16 -6.07 -6.99
N SER A 80 -9.46 -7.34 -7.18
CA SER A 80 -8.63 -8.26 -7.96
C SER A 80 -9.50 -9.16 -8.82
N GLY A 81 -9.13 -9.31 -10.11
CA GLY A 81 -9.83 -10.17 -11.06
C GLY A 81 -11.19 -9.63 -11.52
N THR A 82 -11.43 -8.33 -11.45
CA THR A 82 -12.69 -7.70 -11.89
C THR A 82 -12.44 -6.53 -12.83
N GLY A 83 -13.40 -6.22 -13.70
CA GLY A 83 -13.35 -5.08 -14.61
C GLY A 83 -14.02 -3.81 -14.06
N CYS A 84 -14.28 -3.71 -12.76
CA CYS A 84 -14.85 -2.55 -12.10
C CYS A 84 -13.78 -1.78 -11.34
N THR A 85 -13.76 -0.44 -11.50
CA THR A 85 -12.92 0.44 -10.68
C THR A 85 -13.60 0.71 -9.36
N ASP A 86 -12.96 0.36 -8.26
CA ASP A 86 -13.38 0.71 -6.89
C ASP A 86 -12.22 0.45 -5.92
N LEU A 87 -12.46 0.69 -4.60
CA LEU A 87 -11.51 0.50 -3.51
C LEU A 87 -10.29 1.47 -3.59
N CYS A 88 -9.09 0.98 -3.29
CA CYS A 88 -7.89 1.77 -3.02
C CYS A 88 -8.10 2.74 -1.85
N ASP A 89 -8.74 2.25 -0.78
CA ASP A 89 -9.03 3.07 0.39
C ASP A 89 -7.80 3.22 1.29
N ILE A 90 -7.78 4.35 2.01
CA ILE A 90 -6.74 4.74 2.97
C ILE A 90 -5.37 4.73 2.31
N LEU A 91 -5.17 5.71 1.43
CA LEU A 91 -3.93 5.91 0.70
C LEU A 91 -2.88 6.57 1.59
N ILE A 92 -1.69 6.00 1.63
CA ILE A 92 -0.55 6.51 2.40
C ILE A 92 0.67 6.66 1.50
N MET A 93 1.32 7.84 1.57
CA MET A 93 2.54 8.13 0.82
C MET A 93 3.63 8.65 1.76
N PRO A 94 4.78 7.95 1.91
CA PRO A 94 5.91 8.48 2.66
C PRO A 94 6.61 9.58 1.83
N LEU A 95 6.98 10.67 2.52
CA LEU A 95 7.55 11.88 1.94
C LEU A 95 8.78 12.33 2.73
N ASN A 96 9.69 13.03 2.08
CA ASN A 96 10.74 13.81 2.74
C ASN A 96 10.72 15.30 2.34
N GLU A 97 9.67 15.71 1.67
CA GLU A 97 9.27 17.08 1.40
C GLU A 97 7.74 17.16 1.42
N ILE A 98 7.16 18.22 1.99
CA ILE A 98 5.70 18.33 2.11
C ILE A 98 5.11 18.74 0.77
N ARG A 99 4.26 17.86 0.21
CA ARG A 99 3.46 18.07 -1.00
C ARG A 99 2.09 17.48 -0.79
N THR A 100 1.05 18.22 -1.12
CA THR A 100 -0.35 17.77 -0.99
C THR A 100 -1.09 17.59 -2.33
N PRO A 101 -0.76 18.33 -3.42
CA PRO A 101 -1.27 17.97 -4.74
C PRO A 101 -0.78 16.58 -5.15
N ARG A 102 -1.66 15.79 -5.77
CA ARG A 102 -1.30 14.44 -6.23
C ARG A 102 -0.30 14.46 -7.40
N GLY A 103 -0.42 15.45 -8.27
CA GLY A 103 0.14 15.42 -9.61
C GLY A 103 -0.83 14.76 -10.60
N ASN A 104 -0.53 14.82 -11.87
CA ASN A 104 -1.30 14.16 -12.92
C ASN A 104 -0.45 13.14 -13.67
N GLN A 105 -1.07 12.34 -14.54
CA GLN A 105 -0.38 11.27 -15.26
C GLN A 105 0.72 11.74 -16.21
N ASP A 106 0.63 12.98 -16.70
CA ASP A 106 1.56 13.55 -17.66
C ASP A 106 2.65 14.37 -16.97
N ASP A 107 2.34 14.94 -15.79
CA ASP A 107 3.26 15.77 -15.02
C ASP A 107 3.08 15.58 -13.51
N ILE A 108 4.00 14.84 -12.92
CA ILE A 108 4.02 14.59 -11.46
C ILE A 108 4.89 15.60 -10.71
N ARG A 109 5.55 16.57 -11.39
CA ARG A 109 6.57 17.43 -10.77
C ARG A 109 6.06 18.22 -9.58
N ASP A 110 4.86 18.74 -9.68
CA ASP A 110 4.25 19.58 -8.63
C ASP A 110 3.44 18.78 -7.61
N GLY A 111 3.32 17.44 -7.79
CA GLY A 111 2.57 16.56 -6.93
C GLY A 111 3.42 15.71 -5.99
N TYR A 112 2.75 14.95 -5.11
CA TYR A 112 3.40 13.98 -4.24
C TYR A 112 3.68 12.64 -4.94
N ALA A 113 3.11 12.36 -6.09
CA ALA A 113 3.35 11.13 -6.85
C ALA A 113 4.85 10.91 -7.13
N SER A 114 5.28 9.67 -7.14
CA SER A 114 6.67 9.28 -7.42
C SER A 114 6.75 8.27 -8.54
N ARG A 115 7.86 8.30 -9.27
CA ARG A 115 8.27 7.16 -10.09
C ARG A 115 8.85 6.07 -9.22
N TYR A 116 8.80 4.85 -9.73
CA TYR A 116 9.41 3.67 -9.14
C TYR A 116 9.86 2.70 -10.22
N SER A 117 10.78 1.82 -9.88
CA SER A 117 11.23 0.72 -10.74
C SER A 117 10.52 -0.57 -10.33
N HIS A 118 10.26 -1.46 -11.31
CA HIS A 118 9.80 -2.83 -11.05
C HIS A 118 10.91 -3.75 -10.51
N ALA A 119 12.14 -3.26 -10.34
CA ALA A 119 13.22 -3.97 -9.65
C ALA A 119 12.97 -4.01 -8.12
N ASN A 120 11.82 -4.54 -7.75
CA ASN A 120 11.33 -4.60 -6.37
C ASN A 120 11.31 -6.05 -5.92
N GLU A 121 11.26 -6.25 -4.62
CA GLU A 121 10.95 -7.54 -4.04
C GLU A 121 9.43 -7.65 -3.83
N ILE A 122 8.82 -8.69 -4.39
CA ILE A 122 7.39 -8.95 -4.22
C ILE A 122 7.16 -10.43 -3.93
N ARG A 123 6.38 -10.67 -2.88
CA ARG A 123 5.87 -11.96 -2.45
C ARG A 123 4.48 -11.74 -1.85
N PRO A 124 3.64 -12.75 -1.73
CA PRO A 124 2.32 -12.56 -1.13
C PRO A 124 2.33 -11.96 0.27
N GLU A 125 3.35 -12.28 1.06
CA GLU A 125 3.54 -11.83 2.44
C GLU A 125 4.37 -10.55 2.59
N TYR A 126 5.07 -10.12 1.53
CA TYR A 126 6.01 -9.00 1.60
C TYR A 126 6.09 -8.25 0.26
N TYR A 127 6.09 -6.95 0.33
CA TYR A 127 6.32 -6.09 -0.83
C TYR A 127 7.30 -4.98 -0.49
N SER A 128 8.25 -4.69 -1.37
CA SER A 128 9.13 -3.54 -1.20
C SER A 128 9.42 -2.83 -2.51
N LEU A 129 9.62 -1.52 -2.44
CA LEU A 129 10.09 -0.70 -3.55
C LEU A 129 10.89 0.52 -3.07
N LEU A 130 11.62 1.13 -3.99
CA LEU A 130 12.23 2.43 -3.81
C LEU A 130 11.38 3.51 -4.53
N LEU A 131 11.05 4.56 -3.79
CA LEU A 131 10.42 5.77 -4.34
C LEU A 131 11.51 6.68 -4.88
N ASP A 132 11.61 6.79 -6.21
CA ASP A 132 12.72 7.49 -6.88
C ASP A 132 12.82 8.96 -6.47
N ARG A 133 11.67 9.67 -6.40
CA ARG A 133 11.63 11.09 -6.03
C ARG A 133 12.20 11.36 -4.65
N TYR A 134 11.89 10.49 -3.70
CA TYR A 134 12.17 10.71 -2.29
C TYR A 134 13.39 9.92 -1.82
N ASN A 135 13.88 8.99 -2.63
CA ASN A 135 14.88 7.99 -2.23
C ASN A 135 14.49 7.30 -0.90
N ILE A 136 13.20 6.96 -0.78
CA ILE A 136 12.63 6.27 0.39
C ILE A 136 12.38 4.81 0.01
N LYS A 137 12.95 3.88 0.77
CA LYS A 137 12.57 2.46 0.69
C LYS A 137 11.28 2.26 1.46
N ALA A 138 10.26 1.75 0.78
CA ALA A 138 9.01 1.33 1.38
C ALA A 138 8.96 -0.20 1.43
N GLU A 139 8.59 -0.75 2.59
CA GLU A 139 8.41 -2.17 2.85
C GLU A 139 7.04 -2.38 3.49
N LEU A 140 6.29 -3.38 3.01
CA LEU A 140 4.92 -3.63 3.39
C LEU A 140 4.71 -5.09 3.76
N THR A 141 3.90 -5.33 4.77
CA THR A 141 3.33 -6.64 5.14
C THR A 141 1.95 -6.43 5.76
N ALA A 142 1.19 -7.48 6.00
CA ALA A 142 -0.15 -7.36 6.54
C ALA A 142 -0.54 -8.52 7.46
N THR A 143 -1.51 -8.27 8.33
CA THR A 143 -2.35 -9.27 8.98
C THR A 143 -3.76 -9.25 8.36
N ASP A 144 -4.75 -9.88 8.97
CA ASP A 144 -6.11 -9.92 8.40
C ASP A 144 -6.72 -8.53 8.20
N ARG A 145 -6.51 -7.61 9.18
CA ARG A 145 -7.15 -6.30 9.21
C ARG A 145 -6.17 -5.15 9.46
N VAL A 146 -4.86 -5.44 9.51
CA VAL A 146 -3.83 -4.42 9.77
C VAL A 146 -2.76 -4.45 8.68
N GLY A 147 -2.58 -3.33 7.98
CA GLY A 147 -1.42 -3.09 7.14
C GLY A 147 -0.25 -2.64 8.00
N PHE A 148 0.94 -3.17 7.75
CA PHE A 148 2.17 -2.82 8.46
C PHE A 148 3.21 -2.33 7.47
N HIS A 149 3.66 -1.08 7.66
CA HIS A 149 4.63 -0.42 6.80
C HIS A 149 5.92 -0.17 7.55
N ARG A 150 7.04 -0.27 6.85
CA ARG A 150 8.37 0.16 7.27
C ARG A 150 8.95 1.06 6.20
N TYR A 151 9.26 2.31 6.54
CA TYR A 151 9.81 3.29 5.63
C TYR A 151 11.22 3.68 6.07
N THR A 152 12.20 3.53 5.18
CA THR A 152 13.59 3.96 5.41
C THR A 152 13.84 5.24 4.62
N TYR A 153 14.17 6.30 5.34
CA TYR A 153 14.40 7.64 4.81
C TYR A 153 15.89 7.89 4.54
N PRO A 154 16.24 8.70 3.53
CA PRO A 154 17.61 9.11 3.30
C PRO A 154 18.12 9.98 4.45
N GLU A 155 19.41 9.88 4.74
CA GLU A 155 20.07 10.64 5.80
C GLU A 155 19.93 12.16 5.59
N GLY A 156 19.71 12.90 6.68
CA GLY A 156 19.59 14.36 6.66
C GLY A 156 18.30 14.92 6.05
N LYS A 157 17.32 14.05 5.77
CA LYS A 157 15.99 14.46 5.28
C LYS A 157 14.92 14.23 6.34
N PRO A 158 13.91 15.12 6.43
CA PRO A 158 12.79 14.92 7.34
C PRO A 158 11.96 13.69 6.93
N ALA A 159 11.48 12.94 7.90
CA ALA A 159 10.54 11.87 7.68
C ALA A 159 9.10 12.39 7.83
N SER A 160 8.28 12.15 6.81
CA SER A 160 6.88 12.54 6.80
C SER A 160 6.02 11.49 6.12
N ILE A 161 4.73 11.49 6.40
CA ILE A 161 3.73 10.62 5.76
C ILE A 161 2.52 11.48 5.40
N LEU A 162 2.10 11.41 4.15
CA LEU A 162 0.82 11.91 3.69
C LEU A 162 -0.22 10.80 3.81
N ILE A 163 -1.38 11.13 4.36
CA ILE A 163 -2.61 10.34 4.31
C ILE A 163 -3.55 11.08 3.36
N ASP A 164 -4.00 10.44 2.29
CA ASP A 164 -4.96 11.01 1.35
C ASP A 164 -6.26 10.20 1.40
N LEU A 165 -7.30 10.77 2.00
CA LEU A 165 -8.62 10.14 2.12
C LEU A 165 -9.54 10.48 0.94
N ARG A 166 -9.13 11.42 0.08
CA ARG A 166 -9.88 11.76 -1.13
C ARG A 166 -9.71 10.70 -2.21
N GLU A 167 -8.45 10.31 -2.46
CA GLU A 167 -8.10 9.44 -3.57
C GLU A 167 -8.64 8.02 -3.39
N GLY A 168 -9.00 7.42 -4.51
CA GLY A 168 -9.44 6.04 -4.65
C GLY A 168 -9.41 5.63 -6.10
N ASN A 169 -9.58 4.36 -6.40
CA ASN A 169 -9.52 3.87 -7.77
C ASN A 169 -10.83 4.15 -8.51
N GLY A 170 -10.93 5.31 -9.16
CA GLY A 170 -12.11 5.75 -9.91
C GLY A 170 -13.26 6.27 -9.03
N SER A 171 -13.12 6.31 -7.71
CA SER A 171 -14.13 6.82 -6.79
C SER A 171 -13.50 7.72 -5.72
N ASN A 172 -13.92 9.00 -5.71
CA ASN A 172 -13.51 9.94 -4.66
C ASN A 172 -14.43 9.81 -3.44
N ALA A 173 -13.90 10.14 -2.28
CA ALA A 173 -14.72 10.24 -1.07
C ALA A 173 -15.76 11.36 -1.23
N TYR A 174 -16.97 11.13 -0.72
CA TYR A 174 -17.99 12.17 -0.55
C TYR A 174 -18.07 12.72 0.88
N ASP A 175 -17.50 11.98 1.84
CA ASP A 175 -17.34 12.39 3.24
C ASP A 175 -16.09 11.71 3.77
N SER A 176 -15.22 12.44 4.40
CA SER A 176 -14.03 11.91 5.06
C SER A 176 -13.72 12.70 6.33
N TYR A 177 -13.03 12.03 7.24
CA TYR A 177 -12.69 12.59 8.55
C TYR A 177 -11.33 12.08 8.99
N ILE A 178 -10.57 12.96 9.64
CA ILE A 178 -9.31 12.59 10.29
C ILE A 178 -9.19 13.34 11.62
N ARG A 179 -8.55 12.69 12.60
CA ARG A 179 -8.24 13.28 13.91
C ARG A 179 -6.90 12.74 14.43
N LYS A 180 -6.07 13.64 14.96
CA LYS A 180 -4.96 13.26 15.85
C LYS A 180 -5.53 12.89 17.22
N VAL A 181 -5.36 11.64 17.64
CA VAL A 181 -5.84 11.13 18.93
C VAL A 181 -4.83 11.41 20.03
N ASP A 182 -3.56 11.12 19.75
CA ASP A 182 -2.42 11.35 20.64
C ASP A 182 -1.13 11.57 19.81
N ASP A 183 0.03 11.61 20.47
CA ASP A 183 1.32 11.83 19.80
C ASP A 183 1.78 10.69 18.90
N TYR A 184 1.09 9.55 18.88
CA TYR A 184 1.43 8.37 18.09
C TYR A 184 0.27 7.85 17.24
N THR A 185 -0.94 8.40 17.43
CA THR A 185 -2.17 7.81 16.90
C THR A 185 -3.00 8.85 16.14
N VAL A 186 -3.41 8.44 14.94
CA VAL A 186 -4.37 9.16 14.10
C VAL A 186 -5.50 8.20 13.73
N GLU A 187 -6.74 8.68 13.73
CA GLU A 187 -7.89 7.92 13.30
C GLU A 187 -8.74 8.70 12.30
N GLY A 188 -9.56 7.97 11.57
CA GLY A 188 -10.45 8.61 10.62
C GLY A 188 -11.30 7.63 9.84
N TYR A 189 -11.99 8.18 8.86
CA TYR A 189 -12.79 7.38 7.94
C TYR A 189 -12.86 8.02 6.55
N ARG A 190 -13.27 7.18 5.61
CA ARG A 190 -13.55 7.53 4.24
C ARG A 190 -14.86 6.88 3.82
N TYR A 191 -15.84 7.69 3.34
CA TYR A 191 -17.10 7.23 2.80
C TYR A 191 -17.14 7.45 1.30
N VAL A 192 -17.46 6.40 0.56
CA VAL A 192 -17.36 6.36 -0.90
C VAL A 192 -18.62 5.78 -1.51
N ARG A 193 -18.92 6.22 -2.71
CA ARG A 193 -19.88 5.58 -3.62
C ARG A 193 -19.11 5.08 -4.83
N GLY A 194 -19.21 3.82 -5.08
CA GLY A 194 -18.60 3.13 -6.20
C GLY A 194 -19.48 1.97 -6.62
N TRP A 195 -18.91 0.81 -6.83
CA TRP A 195 -19.66 -0.42 -7.09
C TRP A 195 -20.61 -0.73 -5.92
N SER A 196 -20.17 -0.56 -4.70
CA SER A 196 -21.08 -0.46 -3.56
C SER A 196 -21.69 0.96 -3.48
N PRO A 197 -23.03 1.10 -3.36
CA PRO A 197 -23.67 2.41 -3.27
C PRO A 197 -23.32 3.20 -2.01
N SER A 198 -22.84 2.50 -0.98
CA SER A 198 -22.39 3.11 0.29
C SER A 198 -21.34 2.23 0.94
N ARG A 199 -20.07 2.59 0.76
CA ARG A 199 -18.95 1.93 1.44
C ARG A 199 -18.36 2.88 2.47
N LYS A 200 -18.13 2.34 3.68
CA LYS A 200 -17.54 3.06 4.80
C LYS A 200 -16.31 2.31 5.26
N VAL A 201 -15.18 3.00 5.25
CA VAL A 201 -13.91 2.45 5.73
C VAL A 201 -13.39 3.36 6.83
N TYR A 202 -13.29 2.82 8.03
CA TYR A 202 -12.70 3.44 9.20
C TYR A 202 -11.29 2.91 9.36
N PHE A 203 -10.40 3.75 9.90
CA PHE A 203 -9.03 3.33 10.18
C PHE A 203 -8.50 3.93 11.48
N VAL A 204 -7.52 3.23 12.04
CA VAL A 204 -6.61 3.73 13.07
C VAL A 204 -5.20 3.51 12.58
N LEU A 205 -4.43 4.60 12.50
CA LEU A 205 -3.00 4.57 12.21
C LEU A 205 -2.24 4.77 13.52
N LYS A 206 -1.28 3.89 13.80
CA LYS A 206 -0.34 4.05 14.90
C LYS A 206 1.09 4.07 14.38
N SER A 207 1.92 5.00 14.88
CA SER A 207 3.33 5.13 14.55
C SER A 207 4.23 4.63 15.69
N ASP A 208 5.42 4.11 15.36
CA ASP A 208 6.47 3.80 16.33
C ASP A 208 7.28 5.04 16.75
N LYS A 209 7.13 6.15 16.01
CA LYS A 209 7.74 7.45 16.30
C LYS A 209 6.69 8.47 16.73
N LYS A 210 7.10 9.39 17.58
CA LYS A 210 6.26 10.53 17.94
C LYS A 210 5.96 11.38 16.70
N ILE A 211 4.68 11.74 16.52
CA ILE A 211 4.22 12.70 15.53
C ILE A 211 4.56 14.10 16.07
N GLU A 212 5.62 14.72 15.54
CA GLU A 212 6.05 16.05 15.95
C GLU A 212 5.08 17.12 15.47
N GLN A 213 4.55 16.97 14.25
CA GLN A 213 3.54 17.85 13.70
C GLN A 213 2.47 17.06 12.95
N PHE A 214 1.22 17.42 13.15
CA PHE A 214 0.05 16.99 12.41
C PHE A 214 -0.53 18.20 11.69
N THR A 215 -0.75 18.11 10.39
CA THR A 215 -1.43 19.15 9.62
C THR A 215 -2.52 18.52 8.79
N ALA A 216 -3.77 18.93 9.00
CA ALA A 216 -4.89 18.54 8.15
C ALA A 216 -5.07 19.53 6.99
N TYR A 217 -5.57 19.04 5.85
CA TYR A 217 -5.81 19.83 4.64
C TYR A 217 -7.20 19.54 4.11
N ASP A 218 -7.93 20.60 3.74
CA ASP A 218 -9.07 20.48 2.82
C ASP A 218 -8.50 20.54 1.39
N ASP A 219 -8.43 19.40 0.73
CA ASP A 219 -7.66 19.15 -0.48
C ASP A 219 -6.19 19.57 -0.32
N ASN A 220 -5.83 20.77 -0.74
CA ASN A 220 -4.45 21.29 -0.66
C ASN A 220 -4.33 22.51 0.27
N THR A 221 -5.42 22.90 0.92
CA THR A 221 -5.46 24.07 1.81
C THR A 221 -5.28 23.63 3.27
N PRO A 222 -4.19 24.04 3.94
CA PRO A 222 -3.95 23.65 5.33
C PRO A 222 -5.00 24.23 6.27
N GLN A 223 -5.39 23.45 7.27
CA GLN A 223 -6.36 23.81 8.30
C GLN A 223 -5.68 23.86 9.69
N PRO A 224 -6.08 24.76 10.57
CA PRO A 224 -5.41 24.93 11.87
C PRO A 224 -5.90 23.96 12.96
N TRP A 225 -6.58 22.86 12.59
CA TRP A 225 -7.25 21.96 13.52
C TRP A 225 -6.58 20.59 13.58
N ASP A 226 -6.57 19.99 14.77
CA ASP A 226 -6.14 18.59 14.98
C ASP A 226 -7.19 17.56 14.50
N GLN A 227 -8.27 18.02 13.90
CA GLN A 227 -9.31 17.22 13.25
C GLN A 227 -9.93 17.98 12.08
N LEU A 228 -10.39 17.23 11.09
CA LEU A 228 -11.05 17.80 9.91
C LEU A 228 -12.10 16.83 9.36
N LYS A 229 -13.25 17.36 8.98
CA LYS A 229 -14.31 16.62 8.31
C LYS A 229 -14.75 17.37 7.05
N VAL A 230 -14.36 16.87 5.88
CA VAL A 230 -14.73 17.36 4.55
C VAL A 230 -14.66 16.19 3.56
N ALA A 231 -15.07 16.39 2.31
CA ALA A 231 -15.01 15.33 1.29
C ALA A 231 -13.57 15.00 0.85
N SER A 232 -12.64 15.94 0.99
CA SER A 232 -11.28 15.86 0.42
C SER A 232 -10.18 15.96 1.48
N VAL A 233 -10.36 15.28 2.63
CA VAL A 233 -9.38 15.29 3.70
C VAL A 233 -8.06 14.69 3.24
N LYS A 234 -6.99 15.45 3.47
CA LYS A 234 -5.62 14.96 3.50
C LYS A 234 -4.97 15.31 4.84
N SER A 235 -3.92 14.62 5.20
CA SER A 235 -3.10 15.05 6.34
C SER A 235 -1.65 14.68 6.13
N VAL A 236 -0.75 15.50 6.70
CA VAL A 236 0.69 15.24 6.75
C VAL A 236 1.10 15.08 8.20
N LEU A 237 1.75 13.96 8.50
CA LEU A 237 2.40 13.65 9.76
C LEU A 237 3.90 13.84 9.58
N THR A 238 4.58 14.58 10.46
CA THR A 238 6.04 14.71 10.44
C THR A 238 6.65 14.09 11.69
N PHE A 239 7.82 13.46 11.52
CA PHE A 239 8.51 12.70 12.56
C PHE A 239 9.94 13.23 12.81
N GLY A 240 10.26 14.41 12.27
CA GLY A 240 11.62 14.97 12.34
C GLY A 240 12.63 14.19 11.48
N ASN A 241 13.91 14.31 11.85
CA ASN A 241 15.01 13.66 11.13
C ASN A 241 15.27 12.27 11.68
N VAL A 242 14.41 11.31 11.36
CA VAL A 242 14.56 9.90 11.74
C VAL A 242 14.84 9.05 10.51
N LYS A 243 15.69 8.04 10.67
CA LYS A 243 16.08 7.14 9.58
C LYS A 243 14.98 6.17 9.20
N GLU A 244 14.17 5.74 10.16
CA GLU A 244 13.11 4.73 9.96
C GLU A 244 11.84 5.14 10.70
N VAL A 245 10.70 4.95 10.03
CA VAL A 245 9.36 5.05 10.62
C VAL A 245 8.60 3.78 10.28
N LYS A 246 7.99 3.18 11.30
CA LYS A 246 7.01 2.11 11.13
C LYS A 246 5.61 2.62 11.45
N ILE A 247 4.64 2.24 10.64
CA ILE A 247 3.23 2.51 10.92
C ILE A 247 2.40 1.26 10.76
N LYS A 248 1.39 1.15 11.58
CA LYS A 248 0.33 0.14 11.51
C LYS A 248 -0.97 0.84 11.17
N VAL A 249 -1.70 0.34 10.21
CA VAL A 249 -2.99 0.88 9.79
C VAL A 249 -4.03 -0.21 9.87
N ALA A 250 -4.86 -0.15 10.90
CA ALA A 250 -5.96 -1.09 11.08
C ALA A 250 -7.23 -0.57 10.43
N LEU A 251 -7.98 -1.44 9.79
CA LEU A 251 -9.23 -1.14 9.11
C LEU A 251 -10.44 -1.72 9.85
N SER A 252 -11.58 -1.05 9.67
CA SER A 252 -12.91 -1.56 10.04
C SER A 252 -13.98 -0.97 9.12
N SER A 253 -15.01 -1.74 8.84
CA SER A 253 -16.24 -1.24 8.19
C SER A 253 -17.29 -0.70 9.19
N VAL A 254 -16.99 -0.72 10.49
CA VAL A 254 -17.95 -0.42 11.57
C VAL A 254 -17.64 0.93 12.23
N SER A 255 -16.42 1.11 12.78
CA SER A 255 -16.03 2.33 13.51
C SER A 255 -14.51 2.41 13.69
N CYS A 256 -13.99 3.59 14.09
CA CYS A 256 -12.60 3.74 14.51
C CYS A 256 -12.29 2.90 15.76
N ASP A 257 -13.21 2.79 16.72
CA ASP A 257 -13.03 1.94 17.90
C ASP A 257 -12.84 0.47 17.50
N ASN A 258 -13.62 -0.04 16.54
CA ASN A 258 -13.42 -1.38 16.00
C ASN A 258 -12.08 -1.53 15.27
N ALA A 259 -11.62 -0.51 14.55
CA ALA A 259 -10.29 -0.53 13.94
C ALA A 259 -9.19 -0.58 15.03
N ALA A 260 -9.34 0.18 16.11
CA ALA A 260 -8.43 0.13 17.26
C ALA A 260 -8.42 -1.25 17.93
N MET A 261 -9.60 -1.89 18.10
CA MET A 261 -9.69 -3.26 18.61
C MET A 261 -9.02 -4.27 17.68
N ASN A 262 -9.18 -4.13 16.37
CA ASN A 262 -8.48 -4.96 15.37
C ASN A 262 -6.97 -4.84 15.51
N LEU A 263 -6.46 -3.61 15.64
CA LEU A 263 -5.03 -3.36 15.85
C LEU A 263 -4.51 -4.04 17.13
N GLN A 264 -5.26 -3.90 18.22
CA GLN A 264 -4.87 -4.48 19.50
C GLN A 264 -4.91 -6.00 19.49
N SER A 265 -5.86 -6.61 18.78
CA SER A 265 -6.00 -8.06 18.72
C SER A 265 -4.98 -8.75 17.82
N GLU A 266 -4.55 -8.08 16.74
CA GLU A 266 -3.74 -8.71 15.70
C GLU A 266 -2.25 -8.33 15.76
N LEU A 267 -1.92 -7.08 16.15
CA LEU A 267 -0.57 -6.56 15.99
C LEU A 267 -0.16 -5.62 17.13
N THR A 268 0.19 -6.19 18.27
CA THR A 268 0.63 -5.43 19.46
C THR A 268 2.11 -5.04 19.43
N HIS A 269 2.97 -5.78 18.71
CA HIS A 269 4.43 -5.56 18.66
C HIS A 269 4.86 -4.82 17.39
N TRP A 270 6.08 -4.27 17.39
CA TRP A 270 6.69 -3.53 16.27
C TRP A 270 7.73 -4.35 15.47
N ASP A 271 7.74 -5.66 15.64
CA ASP A 271 8.60 -6.57 14.90
C ASP A 271 8.00 -6.85 13.52
N PHE A 272 8.51 -6.15 12.51
CA PHE A 272 8.04 -6.21 11.14
C PHE A 272 8.32 -7.58 10.51
N ASP A 273 9.54 -8.08 10.70
CA ASP A 273 10.00 -9.31 10.05
C ASP A 273 9.24 -10.53 10.61
N LYS A 274 8.91 -10.51 11.91
CA LYS A 274 8.03 -11.53 12.51
C LYS A 274 6.64 -11.58 11.85
N VAL A 275 6.08 -10.45 11.42
CA VAL A 275 4.78 -10.44 10.72
C VAL A 275 4.93 -11.02 9.32
N VAL A 276 6.03 -10.74 8.63
CA VAL A 276 6.36 -11.36 7.34
C VAL A 276 6.41 -12.88 7.47
N ASP A 277 7.14 -13.40 8.46
CA ASP A 277 7.28 -14.85 8.70
C ASP A 277 5.91 -15.49 9.01
N MET A 278 5.13 -14.88 9.90
CA MET A 278 3.77 -15.37 10.22
C MET A 278 2.84 -15.39 9.01
N SER A 279 2.95 -14.40 8.13
CA SER A 279 2.18 -14.33 6.88
C SER A 279 2.62 -15.42 5.91
N ALA A 280 3.94 -15.65 5.77
CA ALA A 280 4.52 -16.71 4.95
C ALA A 280 4.01 -18.10 5.38
N ASP A 281 4.03 -18.39 6.67
CA ASP A 281 3.53 -19.65 7.24
C ASP A 281 2.03 -19.86 6.91
N ARG A 282 1.23 -18.79 7.01
CA ARG A 282 -0.20 -18.85 6.67
C ARG A 282 -0.43 -19.14 5.18
N TRP A 283 0.35 -18.53 4.30
CA TRP A 283 0.27 -18.78 2.86
C TRP A 283 0.69 -20.20 2.51
N ASN A 284 1.84 -20.67 3.00
CA ASN A 284 2.29 -22.04 2.78
C ASN A 284 1.23 -23.07 3.21
N LYS A 285 0.65 -22.89 4.40
CA LYS A 285 -0.43 -23.76 4.89
C LYS A 285 -1.67 -23.77 3.98
N GLN A 286 -1.96 -22.69 3.25
CA GLN A 286 -3.06 -22.68 2.29
C GLN A 286 -2.66 -23.36 0.97
N LEU A 287 -1.47 -23.09 0.48
CA LEU A 287 -0.95 -23.67 -0.76
C LEU A 287 -0.78 -25.19 -0.65
N GLU A 288 -0.36 -25.69 0.50
CA GLU A 288 -0.20 -27.13 0.79
C GLU A 288 -1.50 -27.95 0.73
N LYS A 289 -2.67 -27.28 0.70
CA LYS A 289 -3.96 -28.00 0.54
C LYS A 289 -4.11 -28.67 -0.82
N MET A 290 -3.42 -28.18 -1.84
CA MET A 290 -3.34 -28.83 -3.15
C MET A 290 -1.88 -28.78 -3.62
N THR A 291 -1.34 -29.94 -3.98
CA THR A 291 0.04 -30.06 -4.46
C THR A 291 0.04 -30.59 -5.89
N VAL A 292 0.96 -30.08 -6.70
CA VAL A 292 1.20 -30.57 -8.06
C VAL A 292 2.60 -31.21 -8.13
N GLU A 293 2.67 -32.39 -8.70
CA GLU A 293 3.93 -33.09 -9.00
C GLU A 293 4.26 -32.92 -10.49
N THR A 294 5.28 -32.15 -10.77
CA THR A 294 5.82 -31.94 -12.13
C THR A 294 7.26 -31.46 -12.04
N ASP A 295 8.05 -31.80 -13.03
CA ASP A 295 9.42 -31.28 -13.21
C ASP A 295 9.42 -29.91 -13.94
N ASP A 296 8.27 -29.46 -14.44
CA ASP A 296 8.13 -28.19 -15.13
C ASP A 296 7.87 -27.04 -14.13
N GLU A 297 8.88 -26.25 -13.86
CA GLU A 297 8.82 -25.09 -12.98
C GLU A 297 7.81 -24.02 -13.47
N ALA A 298 7.63 -23.87 -14.79
CA ALA A 298 6.67 -22.92 -15.34
C ALA A 298 5.23 -23.34 -15.00
N SER A 299 4.92 -24.63 -15.12
CA SER A 299 3.62 -25.18 -14.72
C SER A 299 3.36 -25.02 -13.22
N LYS A 300 4.38 -25.20 -12.35
CA LYS A 300 4.25 -24.93 -10.92
C LYS A 300 3.91 -23.46 -10.66
N ARG A 301 4.59 -22.51 -11.31
CA ARG A 301 4.32 -21.08 -11.16
C ARG A 301 2.93 -20.66 -11.65
N VAL A 302 2.39 -21.35 -12.64
CA VAL A 302 1.01 -21.09 -13.12
C VAL A 302 -0.02 -21.71 -12.19
N PHE A 303 0.32 -22.83 -11.52
CA PHE A 303 -0.58 -23.51 -10.59
C PHE A 303 -0.70 -22.81 -9.25
N TYR A 304 0.40 -22.36 -8.69
CA TYR A 304 0.44 -21.66 -7.38
C TYR A 304 0.35 -20.15 -7.56
#